data_76d505d282441a6438c46ab663ed7540
#
_entry.id   76d505d282441a6438c46ab663ed7540
#
_cell.length_a   1.000
_cell.length_b   1.000
_cell.length_c   1.000
_cell.angle_alpha   90.00
_cell.angle_beta   90.00
_cell.angle_gamma   90.00
#
_symmetry.space_group_name_H-M   'P 1'
#
loop_
_entity.id
_entity.type
_entity.pdbx_description
1 polymer ?
#
loop_
_entity_poly.entity_id
_entity_poly.type
_entity_poly.pdbx_seq_one_letter_code
_entity_poly.pdbx_strand_id
1 'polypeptide(L)'
;MTDVALTERVTQHIVLSTWNFLNAADVRVFEQVVTDRQLLPLTKLYQYLFQSTARELHVVTPNYDRVAEYAAEAGGYCAYAGFTFGMLGHRAQNSSPKAFVAGRQVRTVNVWKVHGSFGWFRDAAGVVVSLPPTSTLPAGVEPVIVTPGIDKYRRTHGEPFRTTMHNADGAISAAAAFLCIGYGFNDEHLQPLLVERCNADSVPLVLLTKGITAKAHEFFRSGRCQRYMALEECASGTKVFSNESPDGQELAGRSYWRLEEFLTLFS
;
A
#
# COMPACT_ATOMS: atom_id res chain seq x y z
N MET A 1 -33.61 13.97 -15.49
CA MET A 1 -32.30 13.75 -14.82
C MET A 1 -31.37 13.18 -15.87
N THR A 2 -30.26 13.82 -16.17
CA THR A 2 -29.34 13.37 -17.21
C THR A 2 -28.60 12.09 -16.75
N ASP A 3 -28.24 11.18 -17.67
CA ASP A 3 -27.48 9.95 -17.36
C ASP A 3 -26.23 10.22 -16.51
N VAL A 4 -25.56 11.35 -16.73
CA VAL A 4 -24.38 11.78 -15.97
C VAL A 4 -24.70 11.99 -14.48
N ALA A 5 -25.79 12.70 -14.17
CA ALA A 5 -26.18 12.97 -12.78
C ALA A 5 -26.61 11.67 -12.03
N LEU A 6 -27.21 10.71 -12.74
CA LEU A 6 -27.53 9.40 -12.17
C LEU A 6 -26.25 8.61 -11.86
N THR A 7 -25.30 8.57 -12.78
CA THR A 7 -24.01 7.90 -12.62
C THR A 7 -23.22 8.49 -11.44
N GLU A 8 -23.16 9.80 -11.31
CA GLU A 8 -22.48 10.48 -10.19
C GLU A 8 -23.11 10.10 -8.83
N ARG A 9 -24.44 10.09 -8.73
CA ARG A 9 -25.15 9.71 -7.49
C ARG A 9 -24.90 8.25 -7.12
N VAL A 10 -24.92 7.33 -8.09
CA VAL A 10 -24.60 5.91 -7.86
C VAL A 10 -23.17 5.75 -7.40
N THR A 11 -22.23 6.41 -8.05
CA THR A 11 -20.81 6.37 -7.67
C THR A 11 -20.59 6.92 -6.26
N GLN A 12 -21.22 8.05 -5.92
CA GLN A 12 -21.14 8.61 -4.57
C GLN A 12 -21.72 7.67 -3.52
N HIS A 13 -22.85 7.02 -3.82
CA HIS A 13 -23.43 6.02 -2.94
C HIS A 13 -22.48 4.82 -2.71
N ILE A 14 -21.84 4.32 -3.77
CA ILE A 14 -20.85 3.24 -3.67
C ILE A 14 -19.67 3.66 -2.81
N VAL A 15 -19.11 4.86 -3.02
CA VAL A 15 -18.01 5.41 -2.22
C VAL A 15 -18.37 5.48 -0.75
N LEU A 16 -19.53 6.06 -0.42
CA LEU A 16 -20.00 6.19 0.96
C LEU A 16 -20.26 4.83 1.62
N SER A 17 -20.90 3.90 0.90
CA SER A 17 -21.15 2.55 1.40
C SER A 17 -19.86 1.77 1.64
N THR A 18 -18.89 1.88 0.72
CA THR A 18 -17.56 1.27 0.85
C THR A 18 -16.82 1.85 2.05
N TRP A 19 -16.80 3.17 2.20
CA TRP A 19 -16.16 3.84 3.32
C TRP A 19 -16.79 3.41 4.64
N ASN A 20 -18.12 3.49 4.79
CA ASN A 20 -18.84 3.11 6.02
C ASN A 20 -18.59 1.66 6.42
N PHE A 21 -18.58 0.75 5.45
CA PHE A 21 -18.42 -0.69 5.71
C PHE A 21 -16.99 -1.04 6.13
N LEU A 22 -15.99 -0.53 5.40
CA LEU A 22 -14.59 -0.92 5.60
C LEU A 22 -13.86 -0.08 6.64
N ASN A 23 -14.18 1.21 6.77
CA ASN A 23 -13.54 2.10 7.74
C ASN A 23 -13.73 1.63 9.19
N ALA A 24 -14.86 1.02 9.51
CA ALA A 24 -15.08 0.46 10.85
C ALA A 24 -14.08 -0.65 11.21
N ALA A 25 -13.65 -1.45 10.24
CA ALA A 25 -12.60 -2.45 10.44
C ALA A 25 -11.21 -1.79 10.61
N ASP A 26 -10.92 -0.78 9.80
CA ASP A 26 -9.68 -0.01 9.88
C ASP A 26 -9.51 0.71 11.22
N VAL A 27 -10.59 1.33 11.75
CA VAL A 27 -10.58 1.96 13.10
C VAL A 27 -10.35 0.92 14.19
N ARG A 28 -10.97 -0.26 14.11
CA ARG A 28 -10.70 -1.34 15.08
C ARG A 28 -9.24 -1.79 15.08
N VAL A 29 -8.60 -1.86 13.90
CA VAL A 29 -7.16 -2.15 13.82
C VAL A 29 -6.35 -1.05 14.51
N PHE A 30 -6.70 0.22 14.30
CA PHE A 30 -6.05 1.34 15.00
C PHE A 30 -6.14 1.20 16.52
N GLU A 31 -7.34 0.94 17.04
CA GLU A 31 -7.58 0.76 18.50
C GLU A 31 -6.74 -0.40 19.05
N GLN A 32 -6.63 -1.51 18.31
CA GLN A 32 -5.78 -2.63 18.71
C GLN A 32 -4.29 -2.27 18.69
N VAL A 33 -3.83 -1.52 17.69
CA VAL A 33 -2.43 -1.07 17.60
C VAL A 33 -2.06 -0.11 18.73
N VAL A 34 -3.00 0.71 19.21
CA VAL A 34 -2.80 1.58 20.38
C VAL A 34 -2.46 0.76 21.63
N THR A 35 -3.07 -0.41 21.80
CA THR A 35 -2.85 -1.31 22.95
C THR A 35 -1.69 -2.28 22.73
N ASP A 36 -1.47 -2.72 21.48
CA ASP A 36 -0.36 -3.62 21.10
C ASP A 36 0.37 -3.07 19.88
N ARG A 37 1.45 -2.36 20.09
CA ARG A 37 2.29 -1.77 19.04
C ARG A 37 3.03 -2.81 18.17
N GLN A 38 3.06 -4.08 18.59
CA GLN A 38 3.67 -5.17 17.83
C GLN A 38 2.63 -6.02 17.08
N LEU A 39 1.36 -5.64 17.14
CA LEU A 39 0.25 -6.36 16.49
C LEU A 39 0.48 -6.58 14.99
N LEU A 40 0.99 -5.57 14.30
CA LEU A 40 1.15 -5.60 12.85
C LEU A 40 2.55 -6.12 12.45
N PRO A 41 2.65 -7.21 11.68
CA PRO A 41 3.94 -7.71 11.18
C PRO A 41 4.74 -6.68 10.37
N LEU A 42 4.06 -5.73 9.71
CA LEU A 42 4.70 -4.60 9.01
C LEU A 42 5.55 -3.74 9.95
N THR A 43 5.18 -3.59 11.23
CA THR A 43 5.99 -2.87 12.22
C THR A 43 7.37 -3.52 12.36
N LYS A 44 7.43 -4.84 12.49
CA LYS A 44 8.69 -5.60 12.58
C LYS A 44 9.49 -5.49 11.27
N LEU A 45 8.82 -5.55 10.12
CA LEU A 45 9.45 -5.35 8.82
C LEU A 45 10.13 -3.97 8.73
N TYR A 46 9.44 -2.90 9.11
CA TYR A 46 10.02 -1.55 9.08
C TYR A 46 11.18 -1.41 10.07
N GLN A 47 11.06 -1.98 11.28
CA GLN A 47 12.15 -2.02 12.26
C GLN A 47 13.39 -2.72 11.70
N TYR A 48 13.22 -3.86 11.01
CA TYR A 48 14.30 -4.58 10.36
C TYR A 48 14.94 -3.76 9.22
N LEU A 49 14.16 -3.23 8.30
CA LEU A 49 14.66 -2.46 7.16
C LEU A 49 15.38 -1.17 7.59
N PHE A 50 14.91 -0.54 8.66
CA PHE A 50 15.54 0.65 9.23
C PHE A 50 16.78 0.37 10.12
N GLN A 51 17.20 -0.86 10.27
CA GLN A 51 18.55 -1.14 10.80
C GLN A 51 19.64 -0.62 9.85
N SER A 52 19.30 -0.45 8.57
CA SER A 52 20.15 0.17 7.55
C SER A 52 20.32 1.69 7.77
N THR A 53 21.15 2.32 6.95
CA THR A 53 21.33 3.77 6.93
C THR A 53 20.19 4.54 6.26
N ALA A 54 19.21 3.83 5.68
CA ALA A 54 18.07 4.44 5.02
C ALA A 54 17.26 5.33 5.97
N ARG A 55 16.83 6.48 5.47
CA ARG A 55 15.98 7.42 6.19
C ARG A 55 14.52 7.37 5.74
N GLU A 56 14.29 6.78 4.60
CA GLU A 56 12.98 6.68 3.98
C GLU A 56 12.75 5.27 3.46
N LEU A 57 11.54 4.76 3.62
CA LEU A 57 11.02 3.55 2.99
C LEU A 57 9.80 3.95 2.17
N HIS A 58 9.54 3.24 1.09
CA HIS A 58 8.39 3.48 0.25
C HIS A 58 7.46 2.27 0.24
N VAL A 59 6.19 2.52 0.49
CA VAL A 59 5.10 1.55 0.38
C VAL A 59 4.15 2.06 -0.69
N VAL A 60 3.92 1.27 -1.72
CA VAL A 60 2.93 1.56 -2.77
C VAL A 60 1.77 0.60 -2.58
N THR A 61 0.55 1.13 -2.41
CA THR A 61 -0.61 0.30 -2.14
C THR A 61 -1.87 0.81 -2.84
N PRO A 62 -2.65 -0.09 -3.47
CA PRO A 62 -3.99 0.23 -3.96
C PRO A 62 -5.06 0.18 -2.86
N ASN A 63 -4.72 -0.29 -1.65
CA ASN A 63 -5.66 -0.43 -0.55
C ASN A 63 -5.99 0.93 0.09
N TYR A 64 -7.22 1.07 0.59
CA TYR A 64 -7.69 2.29 1.24
C TYR A 64 -7.37 2.35 2.74
N ASP A 65 -7.11 1.16 3.36
CA ASP A 65 -6.81 1.05 4.79
C ASP A 65 -5.52 1.79 5.17
N ARG A 66 -5.36 2.04 6.47
CA ARG A 66 -4.20 2.76 7.05
C ARG A 66 -3.23 1.84 7.78
N VAL A 67 -3.25 0.55 7.48
CA VAL A 67 -2.41 -0.46 8.16
C VAL A 67 -0.92 -0.15 8.00
N ALA A 68 -0.50 0.32 6.83
CA ALA A 68 0.90 0.71 6.58
C ALA A 68 1.32 1.92 7.43
N GLU A 69 0.45 2.92 7.56
CA GLU A 69 0.66 4.11 8.39
C GLU A 69 0.68 3.74 9.88
N TYR A 70 -0.29 2.94 10.35
CA TYR A 70 -0.33 2.47 11.74
C TYR A 70 0.92 1.67 12.12
N ALA A 71 1.38 0.79 11.23
CA ALA A 71 2.60 0.01 11.46
C ALA A 71 3.85 0.89 11.55
N ALA A 72 3.94 1.96 10.75
CA ALA A 72 5.04 2.92 10.82
C ALA A 72 5.05 3.67 12.15
N GLU A 73 3.91 4.23 12.54
CA GLU A 73 3.78 5.00 13.78
C GLU A 73 3.95 4.12 15.03
N ALA A 74 3.44 2.88 15.01
CA ALA A 74 3.67 1.89 16.08
C ALA A 74 5.15 1.57 16.25
N GLY A 75 5.92 1.56 15.15
CA GLY A 75 7.38 1.39 15.15
C GLY A 75 8.18 2.63 15.56
N GLY A 76 7.52 3.76 15.84
CA GLY A 76 8.17 5.03 16.19
C GLY A 76 8.70 5.82 14.99
N TYR A 77 8.18 5.56 13.79
CA TYR A 77 8.53 6.25 12.55
C TYR A 77 7.45 7.25 12.14
N CYS A 78 7.81 8.24 11.31
CA CYS A 78 6.81 9.08 10.66
C CYS A 78 6.13 8.29 9.53
N ALA A 79 4.81 8.39 9.44
CA ALA A 79 4.05 7.98 8.26
C ALA A 79 3.73 9.20 7.40
N TYR A 80 4.06 9.16 6.10
CA TYR A 80 3.73 10.23 5.16
C TYR A 80 2.90 9.67 4.00
N ALA A 81 1.67 10.15 3.86
CA ALA A 81 0.73 9.71 2.82
C ALA A 81 0.29 10.88 1.91
N GLY A 82 1.19 11.83 1.60
CA GLY A 82 0.90 12.95 0.70
C GLY A 82 0.29 14.18 1.36
N PHE A 83 0.22 14.21 2.69
CA PHE A 83 -0.33 15.34 3.46
C PHE A 83 0.64 15.76 4.56
N THR A 84 0.56 17.03 4.99
CA THR A 84 1.34 17.54 6.11
C THR A 84 1.00 16.77 7.39
N PHE A 85 1.96 16.68 8.30
CA PHE A 85 1.73 16.06 9.60
C PHE A 85 0.78 16.90 10.47
N GLY A 86 -0.09 16.25 11.21
CA GLY A 86 -1.02 16.88 12.15
C GLY A 86 -2.45 16.34 12.03
N MET A 87 -3.32 16.84 12.89
CA MET A 87 -4.72 16.42 12.98
C MET A 87 -5.54 16.82 11.75
N LEU A 88 -5.18 17.90 11.09
CA LEU A 88 -5.74 18.36 9.83
C LEU A 88 -4.60 18.45 8.82
N GLY A 89 -4.38 17.39 8.09
CA GLY A 89 -3.36 17.34 7.05
C GLY A 89 -3.81 18.08 5.79
N HIS A 90 -2.97 19.00 5.30
CA HIS A 90 -3.15 19.65 4.01
C HIS A 90 -2.21 19.04 2.97
N ARG A 91 -2.60 19.11 1.69
CA ARG A 91 -1.73 18.63 0.61
C ARG A 91 -0.38 19.33 0.65
N ALA A 92 0.69 18.55 0.76
CA ALA A 92 2.03 19.06 0.56
C ALA A 92 2.26 19.27 -0.94
N GLN A 93 2.38 20.51 -1.36
CA GLN A 93 2.70 20.84 -2.75
C GLN A 93 4.22 20.73 -2.93
N ASN A 94 4.67 20.07 -3.98
CA ASN A 94 6.04 20.06 -4.50
C ASN A 94 7.13 19.33 -3.70
N SER A 95 6.91 18.87 -2.45
CA SER A 95 7.91 18.07 -1.72
C SER A 95 7.29 17.27 -0.58
N SER A 96 7.85 16.12 -0.26
CA SER A 96 7.51 15.39 0.96
C SER A 96 8.06 16.15 2.17
N PRO A 97 7.24 16.54 3.16
CA PRO A 97 7.72 17.18 4.37
C PRO A 97 8.65 16.23 5.15
N LYS A 98 9.72 16.76 5.70
CA LYS A 98 10.66 16.01 6.52
C LYS A 98 10.52 16.44 7.97
N ALA A 99 10.39 15.48 8.87
CA ALA A 99 10.37 15.74 10.31
C ALA A 99 11.79 15.65 10.87
N PHE A 100 12.12 16.53 11.83
CA PHE A 100 13.41 16.54 12.50
C PHE A 100 13.19 16.55 14.02
N VAL A 101 14.00 15.76 14.74
CA VAL A 101 14.06 15.75 16.21
C VAL A 101 15.53 15.93 16.59
N ALA A 102 15.82 16.95 17.42
CA ALA A 102 17.17 17.30 17.83
C ALA A 102 18.17 17.39 16.64
N GLY A 103 17.76 18.02 15.55
CA GLY A 103 18.59 18.21 14.34
C GLY A 103 18.77 16.97 13.47
N ARG A 104 18.21 15.84 13.83
CA ARG A 104 18.26 14.59 13.06
C ARG A 104 16.96 14.34 12.34
N GLN A 105 17.02 14.02 11.04
CA GLN A 105 15.83 13.62 10.28
C GLN A 105 15.23 12.33 10.88
N VAL A 106 13.96 12.37 11.18
CA VAL A 106 13.19 11.21 11.61
C VAL A 106 13.02 10.25 10.43
N ARG A 107 13.16 8.96 10.69
CA ARG A 107 12.89 7.92 9.69
C ARG A 107 11.43 7.95 9.29
N THR A 108 11.16 7.90 7.99
CA THR A 108 9.82 8.09 7.42
C THR A 108 9.45 6.92 6.51
N VAL A 109 8.24 6.41 6.68
CA VAL A 109 7.60 5.49 5.72
C VAL A 109 6.69 6.32 4.84
N ASN A 110 7.03 6.44 3.56
CA ASN A 110 6.23 7.12 2.55
C ASN A 110 5.21 6.12 1.99
N VAL A 111 3.92 6.37 2.20
CA VAL A 111 2.82 5.47 1.80
C VAL A 111 2.06 6.09 0.63
N TRP A 112 2.26 5.54 -0.55
CA TRP A 112 1.64 6.01 -1.79
C TRP A 112 0.34 5.26 -2.05
N LYS A 113 -0.79 5.85 -1.65
CA LYS A 113 -2.14 5.27 -1.72
C LYS A 113 -2.80 5.65 -3.05
N VAL A 114 -2.51 4.85 -4.08
CA VAL A 114 -2.87 5.19 -5.47
C VAL A 114 -4.37 5.20 -5.75
N HIS A 115 -5.19 4.58 -4.90
CA HIS A 115 -6.65 4.58 -4.99
C HIS A 115 -7.34 5.36 -3.85
N GLY A 116 -6.59 6.14 -3.08
CA GLY A 116 -7.13 6.93 -1.97
C GLY A 116 -7.01 6.26 -0.62
N SER A 117 -7.57 6.90 0.40
CA SER A 117 -7.46 6.46 1.80
C SER A 117 -8.75 6.72 2.56
N PHE A 118 -9.05 5.90 3.56
CA PHE A 118 -10.13 6.17 4.51
C PHE A 118 -9.92 7.44 5.34
N GLY A 119 -8.69 7.97 5.38
CA GLY A 119 -8.38 9.24 6.02
C GLY A 119 -8.47 10.45 5.10
N TRP A 120 -8.78 10.32 3.81
CA TRP A 120 -8.83 11.45 2.88
C TRP A 120 -10.27 11.90 2.63
N PHE A 121 -10.50 13.20 2.76
CA PHE A 121 -11.83 13.79 2.63
C PHE A 121 -11.78 15.05 1.79
N ARG A 122 -12.83 15.27 1.01
CA ARG A 122 -13.07 16.49 0.26
C ARG A 122 -14.12 17.32 0.99
N ASP A 123 -13.81 18.57 1.30
CA ASP A 123 -14.75 19.50 1.90
C ASP A 123 -15.69 20.16 0.87
N ALA A 124 -16.64 20.96 1.34
CA ALA A 124 -17.60 21.67 0.49
C ALA A 124 -16.94 22.70 -0.46
N ALA A 125 -15.73 23.17 -0.18
CA ALA A 125 -14.94 24.02 -1.05
C ALA A 125 -14.13 23.25 -2.09
N GLY A 126 -14.19 21.90 -2.08
CA GLY A 126 -13.45 21.02 -2.98
C GLY A 126 -12.01 20.75 -2.55
N VAL A 127 -11.60 21.24 -1.38
CA VAL A 127 -10.24 21.01 -0.86
C VAL A 127 -10.15 19.61 -0.26
N VAL A 128 -9.08 18.90 -0.59
CA VAL A 128 -8.82 17.59 -0.02
C VAL A 128 -7.91 17.70 1.21
N VAL A 129 -8.37 17.14 2.32
CA VAL A 129 -7.68 17.12 3.61
C VAL A 129 -7.50 15.68 4.08
N SER A 130 -6.52 15.45 4.95
CA SER A 130 -6.36 14.19 5.68
C SER A 130 -6.78 14.39 7.13
N LEU A 131 -7.60 13.47 7.64
CA LEU A 131 -8.08 13.46 9.03
C LEU A 131 -7.57 12.21 9.76
N PRO A 132 -7.44 12.26 11.09
CA PRO A 132 -7.12 11.10 11.92
C PRO A 132 -8.22 10.02 11.79
N PRO A 133 -7.97 8.79 12.30
CA PRO A 133 -8.98 7.75 12.37
C PRO A 133 -10.25 8.24 13.05
N THR A 134 -11.39 8.10 12.37
CA THR A 134 -12.70 8.45 12.90
C THR A 134 -13.69 7.34 12.60
N SER A 135 -14.54 6.99 13.55
CA SER A 135 -15.56 5.94 13.41
C SER A 135 -16.78 6.42 12.62
N THR A 136 -16.99 7.73 12.53
CA THR A 136 -18.12 8.33 11.84
C THR A 136 -17.65 9.32 10.78
N LEU A 137 -18.37 9.40 9.67
CA LEU A 137 -18.08 10.37 8.63
C LEU A 137 -18.34 11.78 9.18
N PRO A 138 -17.33 12.69 9.17
CA PRO A 138 -17.57 14.07 9.58
C PRO A 138 -18.59 14.77 8.67
N ALA A 139 -19.40 15.66 9.26
CA ALA A 139 -20.40 16.41 8.49
C ALA A 139 -19.74 17.34 7.47
N GLY A 140 -20.31 17.43 6.27
CA GLY A 140 -19.87 18.37 5.22
C GLY A 140 -18.62 17.92 4.47
N VAL A 141 -18.18 16.68 4.59
CA VAL A 141 -17.07 16.14 3.81
C VAL A 141 -17.45 14.84 3.09
N GLU A 142 -16.73 14.53 2.04
CA GLU A 142 -16.89 13.32 1.23
C GLU A 142 -15.59 12.49 1.23
N PRO A 143 -15.65 11.15 1.37
CA PRO A 143 -14.47 10.31 1.28
C PRO A 143 -13.81 10.37 -0.11
N VAL A 144 -12.48 10.37 -0.14
CA VAL A 144 -11.69 10.41 -1.37
C VAL A 144 -11.03 9.06 -1.61
N ILE A 145 -11.81 8.14 -2.20
CA ILE A 145 -11.38 6.81 -2.63
C ILE A 145 -11.85 6.53 -4.05
N VAL A 146 -11.11 5.71 -4.79
CA VAL A 146 -11.46 5.25 -6.14
C VAL A 146 -11.95 3.81 -6.06
N THR A 147 -13.26 3.62 -6.17
CA THR A 147 -13.86 2.29 -6.19
C THR A 147 -13.74 1.63 -7.57
N PRO A 148 -13.72 0.30 -7.67
CA PRO A 148 -13.77 -0.40 -8.95
C PRO A 148 -15.01 0.01 -9.75
N GLY A 149 -14.87 0.34 -11.03
CA GLY A 149 -16.00 0.69 -11.91
C GLY A 149 -15.65 1.73 -12.97
N ILE A 150 -16.70 2.27 -13.60
CA ILE A 150 -16.66 3.07 -14.83
C ILE A 150 -15.86 4.38 -14.70
N ASP A 151 -15.77 4.97 -13.52
CA ASP A 151 -15.11 6.26 -13.30
C ASP A 151 -13.63 6.19 -12.83
N LYS A 152 -13.05 4.99 -12.79
CA LYS A 152 -11.67 4.80 -12.34
C LYS A 152 -10.70 5.73 -13.10
N TYR A 153 -10.85 5.82 -14.41
CA TYR A 153 -9.98 6.61 -15.28
C TYR A 153 -10.10 8.12 -15.02
N ARG A 154 -11.31 8.66 -14.88
CA ARG A 154 -11.53 10.11 -14.66
C ARG A 154 -11.03 10.58 -13.30
N ARG A 155 -11.20 9.77 -12.26
CA ARG A 155 -10.83 10.14 -10.88
C ARG A 155 -9.34 10.11 -10.64
N THR A 156 -8.59 9.21 -11.30
CA THR A 156 -7.15 9.10 -11.14
C THR A 156 -6.34 10.23 -11.77
N HIS A 157 -6.95 11.04 -12.69
CA HIS A 157 -6.28 12.20 -13.31
C HIS A 157 -6.34 13.48 -12.47
N GLY A 158 -7.17 13.54 -11.44
CA GLY A 158 -7.27 14.68 -10.52
C GLY A 158 -6.37 14.54 -9.31
N GLU A 159 -6.20 15.66 -8.56
CA GLU A 159 -5.57 15.60 -7.24
C GLU A 159 -6.52 14.98 -6.20
N PRO A 160 -6.01 14.18 -5.26
CA PRO A 160 -4.61 13.88 -4.92
C PRO A 160 -3.97 12.73 -5.70
N PHE A 161 -4.72 12.05 -6.55
CA PHE A 161 -4.30 10.79 -7.18
C PHE A 161 -3.13 10.97 -8.14
N ARG A 162 -3.14 12.04 -8.95
CA ARG A 162 -2.07 12.32 -9.92
C ARG A 162 -0.70 12.45 -9.25
N THR A 163 -0.59 13.27 -8.21
CA THR A 163 0.66 13.44 -7.47
C THR A 163 1.05 12.16 -6.75
N THR A 164 0.08 11.43 -6.17
CA THR A 164 0.36 10.16 -5.49
C THR A 164 0.87 9.11 -6.45
N MET A 165 0.28 8.99 -7.65
CA MET A 165 0.73 8.09 -8.70
C MET A 165 2.15 8.44 -9.17
N HIS A 166 2.42 9.73 -9.43
CA HIS A 166 3.76 10.19 -9.81
C HIS A 166 4.82 9.80 -8.76
N ASN A 167 4.52 9.96 -7.48
CA ASN A 167 5.43 9.58 -6.41
C ASN A 167 5.58 8.05 -6.28
N ALA A 168 4.50 7.29 -6.51
CA ALA A 168 4.54 5.84 -6.56
C ALA A 168 5.44 5.34 -7.72
N ASP A 169 5.29 5.93 -8.90
CA ASP A 169 6.14 5.65 -10.08
C ASP A 169 7.61 5.97 -9.79
N GLY A 170 7.88 7.11 -9.15
CA GLY A 170 9.22 7.48 -8.71
C GLY A 170 9.82 6.47 -7.72
N ALA A 171 9.03 6.01 -6.75
CA ALA A 171 9.45 4.99 -5.78
C ALA A 171 9.73 3.64 -6.45
N ILE A 172 8.89 3.18 -7.37
CA ILE A 172 9.10 1.94 -8.14
C ILE A 172 10.35 2.07 -9.01
N SER A 173 10.53 3.22 -9.69
CA SER A 173 11.68 3.47 -10.57
C SER A 173 13.01 3.49 -9.80
N ALA A 174 13.02 3.97 -8.56
CA ALA A 174 14.23 4.04 -7.73
C ALA A 174 14.49 2.79 -6.89
N ALA A 175 13.56 1.82 -6.89
CA ALA A 175 13.66 0.65 -6.03
C ALA A 175 14.84 -0.25 -6.42
N ALA A 176 15.60 -0.70 -5.41
CA ALA A 176 16.67 -1.70 -5.56
C ALA A 176 16.15 -3.14 -5.43
N ALA A 177 14.98 -3.33 -4.81
CA ALA A 177 14.28 -4.61 -4.67
C ALA A 177 12.78 -4.36 -4.42
N PHE A 178 11.95 -5.35 -4.74
CA PHE A 178 10.52 -5.33 -4.45
C PHE A 178 10.16 -6.41 -3.45
N LEU A 179 9.43 -6.05 -2.40
CA LEU A 179 8.71 -6.98 -1.55
C LEU A 179 7.20 -6.76 -1.77
N CYS A 180 6.56 -7.68 -2.45
CA CYS A 180 5.13 -7.67 -2.72
C CYS A 180 4.40 -8.53 -1.69
N ILE A 181 3.40 -7.97 -0.99
CA ILE A 181 2.62 -8.69 0.02
C ILE A 181 1.16 -8.69 -0.42
N GLY A 182 0.61 -9.87 -0.72
CA GLY A 182 -0.76 -10.03 -1.19
C GLY A 182 -1.05 -9.38 -2.55
N TYR A 183 -0.03 -9.09 -3.35
CA TYR A 183 -0.19 -8.42 -4.63
C TYR A 183 -0.50 -9.42 -5.76
N GLY A 184 -1.63 -9.21 -6.42
CA GLY A 184 -2.14 -10.13 -7.44
C GLY A 184 -1.75 -9.82 -8.88
N PHE A 185 -0.94 -8.78 -9.14
CA PHE A 185 -0.57 -8.33 -10.50
C PHE A 185 -1.80 -7.99 -11.38
N ASN A 186 -2.84 -7.44 -10.75
CA ASN A 186 -4.08 -7.06 -11.44
C ASN A 186 -4.27 -5.53 -11.57
N ASP A 187 -3.35 -4.73 -11.03
CA ASP A 187 -3.42 -3.28 -11.12
C ASP A 187 -2.74 -2.79 -12.39
N GLU A 188 -3.55 -2.26 -13.33
CA GLU A 188 -3.09 -1.81 -14.64
C GLU A 188 -2.18 -0.58 -14.60
N HIS A 189 -2.19 0.17 -13.49
CA HIS A 189 -1.35 1.36 -13.33
C HIS A 189 0.03 1.03 -12.76
N LEU A 190 0.09 0.14 -11.76
CA LEU A 190 1.33 -0.20 -11.06
C LEU A 190 2.13 -1.31 -11.75
N GLN A 191 1.43 -2.29 -12.31
CA GLN A 191 2.06 -3.49 -12.88
C GLN A 191 3.05 -3.20 -14.03
N PRO A 192 2.77 -2.32 -15.01
CA PRO A 192 3.67 -2.13 -16.16
C PRO A 192 5.08 -1.70 -15.75
N LEU A 193 5.20 -0.70 -14.88
CA LEU A 193 6.48 -0.18 -14.43
C LEU A 193 7.24 -1.20 -13.56
N LEU A 194 6.55 -1.88 -12.66
CA LEU A 194 7.14 -2.95 -11.84
C LEU A 194 7.72 -4.07 -12.73
N VAL A 195 6.95 -4.52 -13.73
CA VAL A 195 7.37 -5.55 -14.69
C VAL A 195 8.57 -5.07 -15.50
N GLU A 196 8.56 -3.83 -15.96
CA GLU A 196 9.67 -3.22 -16.70
C GLU A 196 10.96 -3.22 -15.87
N ARG A 197 10.91 -2.81 -14.61
CA ARG A 197 12.05 -2.82 -13.69
C ARG A 197 12.61 -4.23 -13.45
N CYS A 198 11.74 -5.22 -13.27
CA CYS A 198 12.17 -6.61 -13.12
C CYS A 198 12.82 -7.15 -14.41
N ASN A 199 12.34 -6.73 -15.57
CA ASN A 199 12.81 -7.21 -16.88
C ASN A 199 14.09 -6.49 -17.34
N ALA A 200 14.05 -5.16 -17.41
CA ALA A 200 15.14 -4.36 -17.99
C ALA A 200 16.32 -4.23 -17.03
N ASP A 201 16.03 -4.02 -15.72
CA ASP A 201 17.07 -3.71 -14.74
C ASP A 201 17.36 -4.88 -13.79
N SER A 202 16.70 -6.02 -14.01
CA SER A 202 16.86 -7.24 -13.18
C SER A 202 16.66 -6.98 -11.69
N VAL A 203 15.76 -6.06 -11.34
CA VAL A 203 15.42 -5.76 -9.94
C VAL A 203 14.80 -6.99 -9.30
N PRO A 204 15.34 -7.50 -8.16
CA PRO A 204 14.81 -8.69 -7.52
C PRO A 204 13.43 -8.44 -6.91
N LEU A 205 12.59 -9.48 -6.94
CA LEU A 205 11.23 -9.45 -6.44
C LEU A 205 10.96 -10.62 -5.52
N VAL A 206 10.44 -10.33 -4.32
CA VAL A 206 9.86 -11.34 -3.41
C VAL A 206 8.36 -11.12 -3.35
N LEU A 207 7.57 -12.17 -3.56
CA LEU A 207 6.11 -12.16 -3.41
C LEU A 207 5.71 -13.07 -2.25
N LEU A 208 5.01 -12.52 -1.28
CA LEU A 208 4.34 -13.26 -0.20
C LEU A 208 2.83 -13.17 -0.42
N THR A 209 2.16 -14.31 -0.60
CA THR A 209 0.71 -14.32 -0.85
C THR A 209 0.07 -15.63 -0.39
N LYS A 210 -1.23 -15.58 -0.12
CA LYS A 210 -2.00 -16.81 0.14
C LYS A 210 -2.13 -17.68 -1.11
N GLY A 211 -2.23 -17.05 -2.28
CA GLY A 211 -2.32 -17.76 -3.57
C GLY A 211 -1.80 -16.87 -4.68
N ILE A 212 -0.94 -17.42 -5.54
CA ILE A 212 -0.40 -16.73 -6.70
C ILE A 212 -1.46 -16.69 -7.80
N THR A 213 -1.81 -15.51 -8.27
CA THR A 213 -2.79 -15.35 -9.35
C THR A 213 -2.28 -15.88 -10.69
N ALA A 214 -3.19 -16.20 -11.62
CA ALA A 214 -2.82 -16.63 -12.96
C ALA A 214 -1.92 -15.59 -13.68
N LYS A 215 -2.19 -14.30 -13.52
CA LYS A 215 -1.36 -13.21 -14.09
C LYS A 215 0.04 -13.19 -13.49
N ALA A 216 0.18 -13.40 -12.18
CA ALA A 216 1.48 -13.45 -11.52
C ALA A 216 2.27 -14.69 -11.97
N HIS A 217 1.63 -15.85 -12.08
CA HIS A 217 2.26 -17.05 -12.66
C HIS A 217 2.72 -16.83 -14.10
N GLU A 218 1.89 -16.22 -14.95
CA GLU A 218 2.25 -15.88 -16.32
C GLU A 218 3.47 -14.95 -16.34
N PHE A 219 3.50 -13.91 -15.50
CA PHE A 219 4.63 -12.99 -15.37
C PHE A 219 5.93 -13.74 -15.01
N PHE A 220 5.91 -14.57 -13.98
CA PHE A 220 7.10 -15.31 -13.56
C PHE A 220 7.58 -16.32 -14.62
N ARG A 221 6.66 -17.05 -15.26
CA ARG A 221 7.00 -18.02 -16.32
C ARG A 221 7.42 -17.38 -17.64
N SER A 222 7.08 -16.13 -17.88
CA SER A 222 7.46 -15.40 -19.12
C SER A 222 8.95 -15.11 -19.23
N GLY A 223 9.74 -15.33 -18.17
CA GLY A 223 11.16 -14.97 -18.11
C GLY A 223 11.44 -13.48 -17.94
N ARG A 224 10.39 -12.64 -17.83
CA ARG A 224 10.53 -11.19 -17.62
C ARG A 224 10.95 -10.80 -16.20
N CYS A 225 10.96 -11.73 -15.25
CA CYS A 225 11.52 -11.52 -13.93
C CYS A 225 12.68 -12.49 -13.72
N GLN A 226 13.89 -11.99 -13.87
CA GLN A 226 15.10 -12.82 -13.82
C GLN A 226 15.56 -13.17 -12.41
N ARG A 227 15.05 -12.49 -11.41
CA ARG A 227 15.40 -12.66 -10.00
C ARG A 227 14.16 -12.57 -9.14
N TYR A 228 13.47 -13.71 -8.94
CA TYR A 228 12.29 -13.72 -8.09
C TYR A 228 12.27 -14.90 -7.11
N MET A 229 11.51 -14.69 -6.03
CA MET A 229 11.06 -15.72 -5.12
C MET A 229 9.59 -15.43 -4.79
N ALA A 230 8.70 -16.36 -5.09
CA ALA A 230 7.28 -16.23 -4.80
C ALA A 230 6.83 -17.36 -3.86
N LEU A 231 6.18 -16.98 -2.77
CA LEU A 231 5.77 -17.90 -1.71
C LEU A 231 4.24 -17.86 -1.60
N GLU A 232 3.61 -19.04 -1.70
CA GLU A 232 2.18 -19.21 -1.50
C GLU A 232 1.85 -20.29 -0.47
N GLU A 233 0.63 -20.26 0.06
CA GLU A 233 0.10 -21.30 0.93
C GLU A 233 -0.06 -22.61 0.15
N CYS A 234 0.32 -23.72 0.76
CA CYS A 234 -0.02 -25.06 0.29
C CYS A 234 -0.45 -25.94 1.47
N ALA A 235 -1.00 -27.13 1.18
CA ALA A 235 -1.53 -28.02 2.20
C ALA A 235 -0.48 -28.44 3.25
N SER A 236 0.80 -28.54 2.86
CA SER A 236 1.90 -28.90 3.73
C SER A 236 2.54 -27.71 4.46
N GLY A 237 2.28 -26.45 4.04
CA GLY A 237 2.90 -25.25 4.58
C GLY A 237 3.08 -24.16 3.54
N THR A 238 4.29 -23.98 2.98
CA THR A 238 4.59 -22.98 1.94
C THR A 238 5.10 -23.66 0.68
N LYS A 239 4.60 -23.23 -0.48
CA LYS A 239 5.20 -23.56 -1.77
C LYS A 239 6.00 -22.37 -2.28
N VAL A 240 7.26 -22.59 -2.64
CA VAL A 240 8.22 -21.57 -3.07
C VAL A 240 8.55 -21.77 -4.54
N PHE A 241 8.37 -20.72 -5.33
CA PHE A 241 8.73 -20.65 -6.74
C PHE A 241 9.90 -19.69 -6.93
N SER A 242 10.81 -20.03 -7.82
CA SER A 242 11.95 -19.18 -8.20
C SER A 242 12.37 -19.46 -9.63
N ASN A 243 13.36 -18.72 -10.12
CA ASN A 243 13.94 -18.99 -11.44
C ASN A 243 14.57 -20.40 -11.53
N GLU A 244 15.10 -20.91 -10.41
CA GLU A 244 15.71 -22.25 -10.34
C GLU A 244 14.66 -23.35 -10.15
N SER A 245 13.48 -23.00 -9.61
CA SER A 245 12.38 -23.92 -9.35
C SER A 245 11.04 -23.32 -9.79
N PRO A 246 10.78 -23.23 -11.11
CA PRO A 246 9.57 -22.59 -11.65
C PRO A 246 8.28 -23.39 -11.38
N ASP A 247 8.38 -24.69 -11.10
CA ASP A 247 7.26 -25.55 -10.71
C ASP A 247 6.96 -25.53 -9.22
N GLY A 248 7.87 -24.93 -8.45
CA GLY A 248 7.77 -24.75 -7.02
C GLY A 248 8.24 -25.96 -6.19
N GLN A 249 8.76 -25.66 -5.00
CA GLN A 249 9.15 -26.63 -3.99
C GLN A 249 8.34 -26.42 -2.72
N GLU A 250 7.88 -27.50 -2.09
CA GLU A 250 7.13 -27.43 -0.84
C GLU A 250 8.07 -27.41 0.38
N LEU A 251 7.82 -26.47 1.28
CA LEU A 251 8.45 -26.36 2.59
C LEU A 251 7.41 -26.74 3.65
N ALA A 252 7.46 -28.01 4.06
CA ALA A 252 6.49 -28.54 5.02
C ALA A 252 6.65 -27.91 6.42
N GLY A 253 5.51 -27.68 7.09
CA GLY A 253 5.46 -27.18 8.46
C GLY A 253 5.88 -25.73 8.64
N ARG A 254 6.00 -24.95 7.56
CA ARG A 254 6.41 -23.54 7.58
C ARG A 254 5.43 -22.68 6.79
N SER A 255 4.97 -21.58 7.38
CA SER A 255 4.02 -20.64 6.75
C SER A 255 4.71 -19.35 6.25
N TYR A 256 5.87 -19.49 5.59
CA TYR A 256 6.67 -18.35 5.11
C TYR A 256 5.96 -17.47 4.05
N TRP A 257 4.83 -17.91 3.52
CA TRP A 257 3.96 -17.08 2.72
C TRP A 257 3.30 -15.94 3.54
N ARG A 258 3.32 -16.04 4.89
CA ARG A 258 2.90 -14.99 5.82
C ARG A 258 4.09 -14.13 6.19
N LEU A 259 3.91 -12.81 6.17
CA LEU A 259 4.99 -11.87 6.52
C LEU A 259 5.57 -12.15 7.92
N GLU A 260 4.74 -12.48 8.90
CA GLU A 260 5.16 -12.75 10.26
C GLU A 260 6.17 -13.90 10.34
N GLU A 261 5.87 -15.03 9.71
CA GLU A 261 6.76 -16.18 9.63
C GLU A 261 7.98 -15.90 8.75
N PHE A 262 7.80 -15.21 7.63
CA PHE A 262 8.89 -14.84 6.74
C PHE A 262 9.98 -14.03 7.46
N LEU A 263 9.58 -13.11 8.34
CA LEU A 263 10.53 -12.30 9.11
C LEU A 263 11.37 -13.11 10.08
N THR A 264 10.96 -14.34 10.48
CA THR A 264 11.79 -15.21 11.33
C THR A 264 13.05 -15.71 10.62
N LEU A 265 13.13 -15.58 9.29
CA LEU A 265 14.34 -15.93 8.53
C LEU A 265 15.49 -14.93 8.75
N PHE A 266 15.20 -13.76 9.31
CA PHE A 266 16.14 -12.65 9.49
C PHE A 266 16.36 -12.23 10.95
N SER A 267 15.71 -12.92 11.90
CA SER A 267 15.76 -12.66 13.36
C SER A 267 16.75 -13.54 14.06
#